data_8b827ee63f30e9a72c24819f5053e591
#
_entry.id   8b827ee63f30e9a72c24819f5053e591
#
_cell.length_a   1.000
_cell.length_b   1.000
_cell.length_c   1.000
_cell.angle_alpha   90.00
_cell.angle_beta   90.00
_cell.angle_gamma   90.00
#
_symmetry.space_group_name_H-M   'P 1'
#
loop_
_entity.id
_entity.type
_entity.pdbx_description
1 polymer ?
#
loop_
_entity_poly.entity_id
_entity_poly.type
_entity_poly.pdbx_seq_one_letter_code
_entity_poly.pdbx_strand_id
1 'polypeptide(L)'
;MKETPKQYIKRILGNLSGQHPLRVQAATPKKLERLVRKLTPSRMRRRPAKGKWSIAEILAHLADTELVGGYRVRTILSKNGTPIQAFDQDDWARDGQYARRDPKRSLATFRTLREANLALLKSLSAKKWSNYGMHAERGKETIRRVVEMFAGHDLNHLRQIEAQAKRKRG
;
A
#
# COMPACT_ATOMS: atom_id res chain seq x y z
N MET A 1 -13.93 -18.58 4.06
CA MET A 1 -13.19 -18.80 2.80
C MET A 1 -12.15 -17.69 2.62
N LYS A 2 -10.92 -18.03 2.23
CA LYS A 2 -9.92 -17.02 1.85
C LYS A 2 -10.35 -16.35 0.53
N GLU A 3 -10.14 -15.04 0.43
CA GLU A 3 -10.43 -14.27 -0.79
C GLU A 3 -9.54 -14.75 -1.95
N THR A 4 -10.14 -15.00 -3.12
CA THR A 4 -9.36 -15.37 -4.31
C THR A 4 -8.63 -14.17 -4.90
N PRO A 5 -7.53 -14.35 -5.67
CA PRO A 5 -6.83 -13.25 -6.33
C PRO A 5 -7.75 -12.38 -7.22
N LYS A 6 -8.72 -12.97 -7.92
CA LYS A 6 -9.71 -12.22 -8.73
C LYS A 6 -10.63 -11.35 -7.86
N GLN A 7 -11.12 -11.89 -6.73
CA GLN A 7 -11.95 -11.12 -5.79
C GLN A 7 -11.17 -9.98 -5.16
N TYR A 8 -9.92 -10.22 -4.75
CA TYR A 8 -9.02 -9.21 -4.22
C TYR A 8 -8.82 -8.06 -5.23
N ILE A 9 -8.46 -8.37 -6.48
CA ILE A 9 -8.27 -7.37 -7.53
C ILE A 9 -9.54 -6.54 -7.71
N LYS A 10 -10.71 -7.19 -7.86
CA LYS A 10 -12.00 -6.51 -8.04
C LYS A 10 -12.30 -5.55 -6.89
N ARG A 11 -12.11 -5.99 -5.65
CA ARG A 11 -12.34 -5.19 -4.44
C ARG A 11 -11.38 -4.00 -4.36
N ILE A 12 -10.09 -4.22 -4.58
CA ILE A 12 -9.08 -3.16 -4.49
C ILE A 12 -9.28 -2.10 -5.58
N LEU A 13 -9.49 -2.52 -6.82
CA LEU A 13 -9.77 -1.58 -7.92
C LEU A 13 -11.10 -0.83 -7.73
N GLY A 14 -12.11 -1.50 -7.19
CA GLY A 14 -13.39 -0.88 -6.86
C GLY A 14 -13.27 0.27 -5.86
N ASN A 15 -12.25 0.27 -5.01
CA ASN A 15 -12.00 1.38 -4.08
C ASN A 15 -11.70 2.71 -4.80
N LEU A 16 -11.17 2.67 -6.02
CA LEU A 16 -10.83 3.89 -6.77
C LEU A 16 -12.07 4.71 -7.13
N SER A 17 -13.20 4.06 -7.46
CA SER A 17 -14.47 4.76 -7.76
C SER A 17 -14.28 5.95 -8.72
N GLY A 18 -13.54 5.77 -9.81
CA GLY A 18 -13.23 6.80 -10.80
C GLY A 18 -12.14 7.81 -10.42
N GLN A 19 -11.55 7.71 -9.23
CA GLN A 19 -10.46 8.60 -8.82
C GLN A 19 -9.17 8.29 -9.61
N HIS A 20 -8.44 9.35 -9.96
CA HIS A 20 -7.16 9.22 -10.67
C HIS A 20 -6.07 8.61 -9.76
N PRO A 21 -5.47 7.45 -10.13
CA PRO A 21 -4.58 6.70 -9.23
C PRO A 21 -3.39 7.50 -8.69
N LEU A 22 -2.70 8.27 -9.54
CA LEU A 22 -1.57 9.10 -9.09
C LEU A 22 -1.98 10.23 -8.15
N ARG A 23 -3.19 10.78 -8.30
CA ARG A 23 -3.72 11.80 -7.37
C ARG A 23 -4.02 11.17 -6.01
N VAL A 24 -4.59 9.96 -5.99
CA VAL A 24 -4.81 9.20 -4.74
C VAL A 24 -3.48 8.96 -4.04
N GLN A 25 -2.50 8.40 -4.74
CA GLN A 25 -1.19 8.10 -4.18
C GLN A 25 -0.48 9.35 -3.64
N ALA A 26 -0.53 10.46 -4.37
CA ALA A 26 0.09 11.73 -3.94
C ALA A 26 -0.57 12.32 -2.68
N ALA A 27 -1.88 12.12 -2.51
CA ALA A 27 -2.62 12.65 -1.37
C ALA A 27 -2.53 11.77 -0.10
N THR A 28 -2.21 10.47 -0.26
CA THR A 28 -2.24 9.48 0.83
C THR A 28 -1.32 9.82 2.00
N PRO A 29 -0.04 10.23 1.84
CA PRO A 29 0.82 10.53 2.98
C PRO A 29 0.23 11.63 3.88
N LYS A 30 -0.20 12.74 3.29
CA LYS A 30 -0.81 13.86 4.03
C LYS A 30 -2.13 13.47 4.74
N LYS A 31 -2.93 12.59 4.11
CA LYS A 31 -4.15 12.07 4.74
C LYS A 31 -3.82 11.20 5.95
N LEU A 32 -2.84 10.29 5.83
CA LEU A 32 -2.36 9.46 6.94
C LEU A 32 -1.83 10.32 8.10
N GLU A 33 -0.96 11.29 7.82
CA GLU A 33 -0.44 12.21 8.83
C GLU A 33 -1.57 12.90 9.60
N ARG A 34 -2.57 13.42 8.88
CA ARG A 34 -3.73 14.08 9.50
C ARG A 34 -4.54 13.15 10.40
N LEU A 35 -4.75 11.88 9.97
CA LEU A 35 -5.50 10.90 10.74
C LEU A 35 -4.80 10.50 12.04
N VAL A 36 -3.46 10.39 12.02
CA VAL A 36 -2.71 9.89 13.18
C VAL A 36 -2.10 10.99 14.06
N ARG A 37 -2.10 12.24 13.62
CA ARG A 37 -1.45 13.40 14.28
C ARG A 37 -1.75 13.52 15.76
N LYS A 38 -2.99 13.27 16.15
CA LYS A 38 -3.47 13.41 17.53
C LYS A 38 -3.49 12.09 18.31
N LEU A 39 -3.01 11.00 17.71
CA LEU A 39 -3.01 9.68 18.35
C LEU A 39 -1.70 9.44 19.09
N THR A 40 -1.80 8.93 20.31
CA THR A 40 -0.63 8.48 21.06
C THR A 40 -0.06 7.18 20.44
N PRO A 41 1.25 6.87 20.62
CA PRO A 41 1.82 5.59 20.17
C PRO A 41 1.08 4.39 20.72
N SER A 42 0.65 4.41 21.97
CA SER A 42 -0.13 3.36 22.60
C SER A 42 -1.46 3.14 21.86
N ARG A 43 -2.18 4.22 21.53
CA ARG A 43 -3.42 4.13 20.78
C ARG A 43 -3.22 3.58 19.37
N MET A 44 -2.12 3.96 18.70
CA MET A 44 -1.80 3.43 17.38
C MET A 44 -1.47 1.93 17.39
N ARG A 45 -0.94 1.40 18.51
CA ARG A 45 -0.62 -0.04 18.67
C ARG A 45 -1.82 -0.90 19.10
N ARG A 46 -2.92 -0.30 19.51
CA ARG A 46 -4.12 -1.05 19.94
C ARG A 46 -4.81 -1.66 18.72
N ARG A 47 -4.90 -2.99 18.69
CA ARG A 47 -5.65 -3.71 17.66
C ARG A 47 -7.15 -3.50 17.83
N PRO A 48 -7.94 -3.30 16.75
CA PRO A 48 -9.38 -3.09 16.85
C PRO A 48 -10.16 -4.35 17.20
N ALA A 49 -9.62 -5.53 16.90
CA ALA A 49 -10.15 -6.85 17.24
C ALA A 49 -9.06 -7.92 17.10
N LYS A 50 -9.31 -9.13 17.61
CA LYS A 50 -8.43 -10.31 17.39
C LYS A 50 -8.24 -10.55 15.88
N GLY A 51 -7.00 -10.78 15.46
CA GLY A 51 -6.65 -11.03 14.04
C GLY A 51 -6.75 -9.82 13.12
N LYS A 52 -6.95 -8.61 13.66
CA LYS A 52 -6.95 -7.36 12.87
C LYS A 52 -5.72 -6.53 13.23
N TRP A 53 -5.13 -5.91 12.22
CA TRP A 53 -3.98 -5.03 12.40
C TRP A 53 -4.34 -3.73 13.09
N SER A 54 -3.46 -3.27 13.96
CA SER A 54 -3.47 -1.93 14.54
C SER A 54 -3.05 -0.88 13.51
N ILE A 55 -3.27 0.39 13.83
CA ILE A 55 -2.78 1.50 13.00
C ILE A 55 -1.25 1.42 12.80
N ALA A 56 -0.48 1.09 13.84
CA ALA A 56 0.97 0.96 13.76
C ALA A 56 1.40 -0.15 12.77
N GLU A 57 0.73 -1.31 12.81
CA GLU A 57 0.98 -2.41 11.89
C GLU A 57 0.59 -2.05 10.43
N ILE A 58 -0.53 -1.34 10.24
CA ILE A 58 -0.93 -0.86 8.91
C ILE A 58 0.09 0.14 8.34
N LEU A 59 0.64 1.06 9.16
CA LEU A 59 1.65 2.00 8.70
C LEU A 59 2.96 1.29 8.32
N ALA A 60 3.37 0.28 9.08
CA ALA A 60 4.52 -0.56 8.73
C ALA A 60 4.30 -1.32 7.42
N HIS A 61 3.12 -1.92 7.26
CA HIS A 61 2.71 -2.59 6.03
C HIS A 61 2.71 -1.64 4.82
N LEU A 62 2.19 -0.44 4.95
CA LEU A 62 2.20 0.53 3.86
C LEU A 62 3.62 0.91 3.43
N ALA A 63 4.56 1.05 4.39
CA ALA A 63 5.96 1.33 4.06
C ALA A 63 6.61 0.19 3.27
N ASP A 64 6.44 -1.05 3.74
CA ASP A 64 7.02 -2.21 3.06
C ASP A 64 6.33 -2.47 1.70
N THR A 65 5.02 -2.28 1.61
CA THR A 65 4.28 -2.37 0.34
C THR A 65 4.77 -1.32 -0.66
N GLU A 66 5.06 -0.10 -0.21
CA GLU A 66 5.59 0.96 -1.09
C GLU A 66 6.99 0.64 -1.62
N LEU A 67 7.83 0.01 -0.81
CA LEU A 67 9.13 -0.52 -1.24
C LEU A 67 8.95 -1.56 -2.36
N VAL A 68 8.04 -2.53 -2.14
CA VAL A 68 7.72 -3.57 -3.13
C VAL A 68 7.17 -2.96 -4.43
N GLY A 69 6.26 -1.99 -4.33
CA GLY A 69 5.70 -1.32 -5.51
C GLY A 69 6.76 -0.60 -6.33
N GLY A 70 7.62 0.14 -5.66
CA GLY A 70 8.75 0.82 -6.29
C GLY A 70 9.74 -0.13 -6.95
N TYR A 71 10.04 -1.25 -6.31
CA TYR A 71 10.88 -2.32 -6.87
C TYR A 71 10.22 -2.93 -8.13
N ARG A 72 8.95 -3.30 -8.07
CA ARG A 72 8.20 -3.88 -9.20
C ARG A 72 8.20 -2.96 -10.42
N VAL A 73 7.92 -1.68 -10.23
CA VAL A 73 7.96 -0.70 -11.33
C VAL A 73 9.35 -0.65 -11.96
N ARG A 74 10.42 -0.60 -11.16
CA ARG A 74 11.81 -0.55 -11.67
C ARG A 74 12.20 -1.81 -12.43
N THR A 75 11.85 -2.99 -11.93
CA THR A 75 12.13 -4.26 -12.61
C THR A 75 11.35 -4.40 -13.93
N ILE A 76 10.08 -3.96 -13.98
CA ILE A 76 9.29 -3.92 -15.22
C ILE A 76 9.91 -2.93 -16.23
N LEU A 77 10.39 -1.78 -15.78
CA LEU A 77 11.05 -0.79 -16.64
C LEU A 77 12.37 -1.31 -17.20
N SER A 78 13.13 -2.03 -16.39
CA SER A 78 14.41 -2.65 -16.79
C SER A 78 14.19 -3.78 -17.79
N LYS A 79 13.21 -4.65 -17.53
CA LYS A 79 12.92 -5.81 -18.40
C LYS A 79 11.41 -6.00 -18.53
N ASN A 80 10.86 -5.62 -19.69
CA ASN A 80 9.44 -5.86 -19.99
C ASN A 80 9.13 -7.36 -20.01
N GLY A 81 8.04 -7.78 -19.39
CA GLY A 81 7.67 -9.19 -19.23
C GLY A 81 8.37 -9.92 -18.07
N THR A 82 9.10 -9.19 -17.20
CA THR A 82 9.81 -9.79 -16.05
C THR A 82 8.87 -10.52 -15.09
N PRO A 83 9.30 -11.64 -14.46
CA PRO A 83 8.55 -12.23 -13.35
C PRO A 83 8.41 -11.25 -12.18
N ILE A 84 7.25 -11.25 -11.57
CA ILE A 84 6.96 -10.51 -10.33
C ILE A 84 6.65 -11.51 -9.23
N GLN A 85 7.46 -11.49 -8.18
CA GLN A 85 7.27 -12.37 -7.04
C GLN A 85 6.09 -11.90 -6.16
N ALA A 86 5.24 -12.85 -5.74
CA ALA A 86 4.28 -12.63 -4.68
C ALA A 86 4.99 -12.59 -3.31
N PHE A 87 4.37 -11.97 -2.33
CA PHE A 87 4.80 -12.04 -0.93
C PHE A 87 3.58 -12.20 -0.03
N ASP A 88 3.74 -12.95 1.05
CA ASP A 88 2.71 -13.06 2.08
C ASP A 88 2.84 -11.89 3.06
N GLN A 89 1.81 -11.07 3.13
CA GLN A 89 1.80 -9.89 4.00
C GLN A 89 1.76 -10.25 5.50
N ASP A 90 1.18 -11.40 5.85
CA ASP A 90 1.07 -11.82 7.24
C ASP A 90 2.41 -12.40 7.74
N ASP A 91 3.16 -13.10 6.88
CA ASP A 91 4.53 -13.50 7.15
C ASP A 91 5.43 -12.28 7.34
N TRP A 92 5.34 -11.30 6.44
CA TRP A 92 6.10 -10.05 6.57
C TRP A 92 5.74 -9.27 7.84
N ALA A 93 4.46 -9.25 8.23
CA ALA A 93 4.03 -8.60 9.46
C ALA A 93 4.59 -9.30 10.70
N ARG A 94 4.61 -10.64 10.71
CA ARG A 94 5.14 -11.45 11.79
C ARG A 94 6.65 -11.30 11.90
N ASP A 95 7.37 -11.64 10.83
CA ASP A 95 8.84 -11.74 10.82
C ASP A 95 9.51 -10.37 10.78
N GLY A 96 8.88 -9.40 10.12
CA GLY A 96 9.25 -7.99 10.13
C GLY A 96 8.80 -7.24 11.40
N GLN A 97 8.19 -7.93 12.36
CA GLN A 97 7.79 -7.40 13.68
C GLN A 97 7.00 -6.09 13.61
N TYR A 98 5.99 -6.00 12.75
CA TYR A 98 5.22 -4.77 12.52
C TYR A 98 4.63 -4.18 13.82
N ALA A 99 4.20 -5.02 14.76
CA ALA A 99 3.66 -4.60 16.05
C ALA A 99 4.68 -3.81 16.91
N ARG A 100 5.98 -4.03 16.71
CA ARG A 100 7.08 -3.37 17.46
C ARG A 100 7.64 -2.14 16.74
N ARG A 101 7.40 -1.98 15.43
CA ARG A 101 7.91 -0.84 14.66
C ARG A 101 7.36 0.48 15.18
N ASP A 102 8.17 1.53 15.10
CA ASP A 102 7.72 2.88 15.43
C ASP A 102 6.78 3.41 14.34
N PRO A 103 5.51 3.74 14.67
CA PRO A 103 4.54 4.15 13.66
C PRO A 103 4.89 5.48 12.98
N LYS A 104 5.59 6.39 13.67
CA LYS A 104 6.03 7.66 13.07
C LYS A 104 7.15 7.42 12.05
N ARG A 105 8.10 6.55 12.38
CA ARG A 105 9.17 6.15 11.45
C ARG A 105 8.59 5.41 10.24
N SER A 106 7.67 4.48 10.45
CA SER A 106 6.99 3.77 9.35
C SER A 106 6.28 4.75 8.41
N LEU A 107 5.57 5.73 8.94
CA LEU A 107 4.91 6.75 8.13
C LEU A 107 5.91 7.65 7.37
N ALA A 108 7.03 8.02 8.01
CA ALA A 108 8.10 8.79 7.36
C ALA A 108 8.73 7.99 6.21
N THR A 109 9.05 6.71 6.43
CA THR A 109 9.57 5.79 5.39
C THR A 109 8.59 5.68 4.22
N PHE A 110 7.31 5.43 4.51
CA PHE A 110 6.26 5.38 3.48
C PHE A 110 6.24 6.66 2.63
N ARG A 111 6.27 7.84 3.27
CA ARG A 111 6.26 9.14 2.57
C ARG A 111 7.46 9.29 1.65
N THR A 112 8.68 9.04 2.16
CA THR A 112 9.92 9.19 1.37
C THR A 112 9.92 8.25 0.16
N LEU A 113 9.55 6.99 0.34
CA LEU A 113 9.46 6.02 -0.76
C LEU A 113 8.38 6.43 -1.78
N ARG A 114 7.23 6.90 -1.32
CA ARG A 114 6.13 7.38 -2.16
C ARG A 114 6.54 8.58 -3.01
N GLU A 115 7.23 9.56 -2.44
CA GLU A 115 7.75 10.72 -3.15
C GLU A 115 8.71 10.30 -4.28
N ALA A 116 9.65 9.40 -3.97
CA ALA A 116 10.60 8.87 -4.95
C ALA A 116 9.90 8.06 -6.06
N ASN A 117 8.91 7.24 -5.72
CA ASN A 117 8.17 6.44 -6.70
C ASN A 117 7.27 7.32 -7.57
N LEU A 118 6.61 8.32 -7.01
CA LEU A 118 5.81 9.27 -7.79
C LEU A 118 6.67 10.10 -8.74
N ALA A 119 7.87 10.53 -8.34
CA ALA A 119 8.81 11.22 -9.22
C ALA A 119 9.14 10.36 -10.45
N LEU A 120 9.49 9.08 -10.23
CA LEU A 120 9.72 8.12 -11.31
C LEU A 120 8.49 7.96 -12.21
N LEU A 121 7.31 7.70 -11.64
CA LEU A 121 6.09 7.46 -12.42
C LEU A 121 5.70 8.67 -13.28
N LYS A 122 5.90 9.89 -12.78
CA LYS A 122 5.62 11.13 -13.53
C LYS A 122 6.60 11.38 -14.69
N SER A 123 7.81 10.84 -14.63
CA SER A 123 8.81 10.96 -15.70
C SER A 123 8.61 9.96 -16.84
N LEU A 124 7.69 8.98 -16.70
CA LEU A 124 7.49 7.95 -17.70
C LEU A 124 6.79 8.47 -18.96
N SER A 125 7.32 8.11 -20.12
CA SER A 125 6.61 8.30 -21.38
C SER A 125 5.36 7.44 -21.44
N ALA A 126 4.36 7.85 -22.24
CA ALA A 126 3.09 7.13 -22.38
C ALA A 126 3.27 5.64 -22.72
N LYS A 127 4.25 5.32 -23.58
CA LYS A 127 4.58 3.94 -23.98
C LYS A 127 4.99 3.05 -22.80
N LYS A 128 5.72 3.59 -21.83
CA LYS A 128 6.23 2.82 -20.66
C LYS A 128 5.12 2.35 -19.73
N TRP A 129 3.98 3.01 -19.71
CA TRP A 129 2.83 2.62 -18.88
C TRP A 129 2.22 1.27 -19.27
N SER A 130 2.43 0.81 -20.51
CA SER A 130 2.00 -0.52 -20.99
C SER A 130 3.03 -1.63 -20.75
N ASN A 131 4.26 -1.29 -20.32
CA ASN A 131 5.22 -2.31 -19.90
C ASN A 131 4.60 -3.11 -18.74
N TYR A 132 4.92 -4.42 -18.67
CA TYR A 132 4.28 -5.34 -17.74
C TYR A 132 5.28 -6.30 -17.10
N GLY A 133 4.87 -6.88 -16.00
CA GLY A 133 5.48 -8.07 -15.40
C GLY A 133 4.46 -9.19 -15.27
N MET A 134 4.95 -10.40 -15.06
CA MET A 134 4.13 -11.61 -14.85
C MET A 134 4.10 -11.94 -13.36
N HIS A 135 3.02 -11.55 -12.69
CA HIS A 135 2.84 -11.84 -11.26
C HIS A 135 2.46 -13.31 -11.07
N ALA A 136 3.13 -14.00 -10.14
CA ALA A 136 2.95 -15.43 -9.93
C ALA A 136 1.48 -15.86 -9.71
N GLU A 137 0.69 -15.05 -9.00
CA GLU A 137 -0.71 -15.37 -8.68
C GLU A 137 -1.74 -14.63 -9.56
N ARG A 138 -1.40 -13.44 -10.07
CA ARG A 138 -2.33 -12.53 -10.74
C ARG A 138 -2.13 -12.44 -12.24
N GLY A 139 -1.05 -13.04 -12.75
CA GLY A 139 -0.71 -13.03 -14.18
C GLY A 139 -0.15 -11.69 -14.63
N LYS A 140 -0.48 -11.26 -15.83
CA LYS A 140 0.05 -10.04 -16.46
C LYS A 140 -0.43 -8.77 -15.72
N GLU A 141 0.53 -8.00 -15.20
CA GLU A 141 0.29 -6.69 -14.57
C GLU A 141 1.11 -5.59 -15.26
N THR A 142 0.44 -4.69 -15.96
CA THR A 142 1.11 -3.51 -16.52
C THR A 142 1.50 -2.51 -15.41
N ILE A 143 2.44 -1.59 -15.69
CA ILE A 143 2.76 -0.50 -14.75
C ILE A 143 1.49 0.26 -14.37
N ARG A 144 0.60 0.54 -15.35
CA ARG A 144 -0.71 1.16 -15.07
C ARG A 144 -1.50 0.35 -14.06
N ARG A 145 -1.61 -0.97 -14.25
CA ARG A 145 -2.33 -1.87 -13.32
C ARG A 145 -1.71 -1.89 -11.94
N VAL A 146 -0.39 -1.94 -11.83
CA VAL A 146 0.32 -1.86 -10.55
C VAL A 146 -0.04 -0.57 -9.83
N VAL A 147 0.00 0.58 -10.52
CA VAL A 147 -0.33 1.89 -9.94
C VAL A 147 -1.79 1.97 -9.49
N GLU A 148 -2.74 1.44 -10.27
CA GLU A 148 -4.17 1.35 -9.92
C GLU A 148 -4.37 0.51 -8.65
N MET A 149 -3.73 -0.66 -8.59
CA MET A 149 -3.82 -1.57 -7.43
C MET A 149 -3.28 -0.90 -6.17
N PHE A 150 -2.13 -0.23 -6.24
CA PHE A 150 -1.55 0.48 -5.09
C PHE A 150 -2.42 1.65 -4.62
N ALA A 151 -3.02 2.40 -5.54
CA ALA A 151 -3.93 3.48 -5.18
C ALA A 151 -5.22 2.94 -4.51
N GLY A 152 -5.80 1.86 -5.01
CA GLY A 152 -6.96 1.21 -4.38
C GLY A 152 -6.61 0.60 -3.01
N HIS A 153 -5.41 0.07 -2.85
CA HIS A 153 -4.86 -0.43 -1.60
C HIS A 153 -4.67 0.70 -0.57
N ASP A 154 -4.16 1.85 -0.98
CA ASP A 154 -4.07 3.05 -0.13
C ASP A 154 -5.45 3.44 0.43
N LEU A 155 -6.46 3.50 -0.43
CA LEU A 155 -7.82 3.86 -0.02
C LEU A 155 -8.42 2.85 0.94
N ASN A 156 -8.13 1.55 0.77
CA ASN A 156 -8.53 0.50 1.71
C ASN A 156 -7.96 0.77 3.11
N HIS A 157 -6.67 1.01 3.20
CA HIS A 157 -6.00 1.24 4.48
C HIS A 157 -6.31 2.59 5.11
N LEU A 158 -6.52 3.64 4.32
CA LEU A 158 -7.02 4.93 4.82
C LEU A 158 -8.37 4.75 5.55
N ARG A 159 -9.31 3.99 4.98
CA ARG A 159 -10.60 3.69 5.62
C ARG A 159 -10.42 2.90 6.93
N GLN A 160 -9.53 1.92 6.94
CA GLN A 160 -9.25 1.13 8.15
C GLN A 160 -8.66 2.00 9.28
N ILE A 161 -7.69 2.86 8.96
CA ILE A 161 -7.08 3.78 9.92
C ILE A 161 -8.10 4.80 10.41
N GLU A 162 -8.91 5.38 9.50
CA GLU A 162 -9.94 6.34 9.85
C GLU A 162 -10.98 5.75 10.83
N ALA A 163 -11.45 4.53 10.55
CA ALA A 163 -12.39 3.82 11.43
C ALA A 163 -11.80 3.58 12.83
N GLN A 164 -10.51 3.20 12.91
CA GLN A 164 -9.83 2.99 14.18
C GLN A 164 -9.56 4.31 14.93
N ALA A 165 -9.20 5.38 14.21
CA ALA A 165 -8.92 6.69 14.79
C ALA A 165 -10.18 7.35 15.39
N LYS A 166 -11.36 7.07 14.82
CA LYS A 166 -12.66 7.60 15.31
C LYS A 166 -13.20 6.84 16.53
N ARG A 167 -12.75 5.63 16.80
CA ARG A 167 -13.23 4.85 17.96
C ARG A 167 -12.88 5.59 19.26
N LYS A 168 -13.93 6.01 20.02
CA LYS A 168 -13.76 6.55 21.37
C LYS A 168 -13.19 5.47 22.30
N ARG A 169 -12.54 5.90 23.40
CA ARG A 169 -12.18 4.99 24.49
C ARG A 169 -13.49 4.39 25.01
N GLY A 170 -13.70 3.10 24.84
CA GLY A 170 -14.54 2.30 25.71
C GLY A 170 -13.70 1.88 26.88
#